data_3a9f0f63d682f7c8e10ed245539e7f78
#
_entry.id   3a9f0f63d682f7c8e10ed245539e7f78
#
_cell.length_a   1.000
_cell.length_b   1.000
_cell.length_c   1.000
_cell.angle_alpha   90.00
_cell.angle_beta   90.00
_cell.angle_gamma   90.00
#
_symmetry.space_group_name_H-M   'P 1'
#
loop_
_entity.id
_entity.type
_entity.pdbx_description
1 polymer ?
#
loop_
_entity_poly.entity_id
_entity_poly.type
_entity_poly.pdbx_seq_one_letter_code
_entity_poly.pdbx_strand_id
1 'polypeptide(L)'
;MGCRERKGTMVNYVPEDGDIVNIDLSPVKGHEQDGMRPAIVISNKIFNSFTKMAIVCPLSSNTKDFPTHYILEKSKKITGAVLCEHIRSIDYEKRNVKFIEKSHKSDLENIMALLASFI
;
A
#
# COMPACT_ATOMS: atom_id res chain seq x y z
N MET A 1 -4.78 -20.14 20.18
CA MET A 1 -4.49 -19.53 19.96
C MET A 1 -3.92 -19.02 19.71
N GLY A 2 -3.82 -19.17 19.79
CA GLY A 2 -3.25 -18.45 19.43
C GLY A 2 -2.44 -18.08 19.24
N CYS A 3 -2.39 -18.38 19.42
CA CYS A 3 -1.70 -17.87 19.27
C CYS A 3 -0.94 -17.59 19.13
N ARG A 4 -0.81 -17.91 19.43
CA ARG A 4 -0.23 -17.45 19.33
C ARG A 4 0.51 -16.88 19.27
N GLU A 5 0.39 -16.81 19.43
CA GLU A 5 0.90 -16.12 19.32
C GLU A 5 1.66 -15.68 19.30
N ARG A 6 1.91 -15.85 19.68
CA ARG A 6 2.40 -15.23 19.67
C ARG A 6 3.18 -14.66 19.79
N LYS A 7 3.54 -14.93 20.23
CA LYS A 7 4.07 -14.20 20.21
C LYS A 7 4.52 -13.47 19.81
N GLY A 8 4.57 -13.29 19.63
CA GLY A 8 4.81 -12.39 19.02
C GLY A 8 4.95 -12.10 18.29
N THR A 9 4.86 -12.26 18.13
CA THR A 9 4.83 -11.91 17.34
C THR A 9 4.41 -11.81 16.62
N MET A 10 4.47 -11.99 16.40
CA MET A 10 4.05 -11.79 15.55
C MET A 10 2.92 -11.79 14.98
N VAL A 11 2.67 -11.45 15.07
CA VAL A 11 1.56 -11.34 14.42
C VAL A 11 1.57 -11.09 13.03
N ASN A 12 0.80 -11.70 12.31
CA ASN A 12 0.90 -11.65 10.90
C ASN A 12 -0.15 -10.76 10.32
N TYR A 13 0.22 -9.55 10.04
CA TYR A 13 -0.68 -8.62 9.42
C TYR A 13 -0.86 -9.01 7.95
N VAL A 14 -2.07 -9.22 7.52
CA VAL A 14 -2.39 -9.45 6.12
C VAL A 14 -3.04 -8.18 5.61
N PRO A 15 -2.42 -7.49 4.65
CA PRO A 15 -3.02 -6.27 4.13
C PRO A 15 -4.36 -6.52 3.46
N GLU A 16 -5.19 -5.49 3.44
CA GLU A 16 -6.52 -5.58 2.89
C GLU A 16 -6.73 -4.36 2.00
N ASP A 17 -7.58 -4.47 1.00
CA ASP A 17 -7.77 -3.37 0.05
C ASP A 17 -8.23 -2.13 0.78
N GLY A 18 -7.63 -1.02 0.43
CA GLY A 18 -7.90 0.26 1.07
C GLY A 18 -6.97 0.58 2.22
N ASP A 19 -6.15 -0.37 2.68
CA ASP A 19 -5.18 -0.08 3.73
C ASP A 19 -4.11 0.83 3.18
N ILE A 20 -3.82 1.91 3.91
CA ILE A 20 -2.65 2.73 3.64
C ILE A 20 -1.57 2.21 4.55
N VAL A 21 -0.45 1.85 3.97
CA VAL A 21 0.62 1.17 4.69
C VAL A 21 1.94 1.85 4.40
N ASN A 22 2.89 1.57 5.25
CA ASN A 22 4.26 1.99 5.04
C ASN A 22 5.05 0.76 4.63
N ILE A 23 5.80 0.84 3.56
CA ILE A 23 6.53 -0.31 3.07
C ILE A 23 7.96 0.06 2.81
N ASP A 24 8.82 -0.93 2.93
CA ASP A 24 10.24 -0.74 2.69
C ASP A 24 10.51 -1.07 1.22
N LEU A 25 10.71 -0.04 0.44
CA LEU A 25 11.02 -0.19 -0.98
C LEU A 25 12.50 -0.05 -1.24
N SER A 26 13.31 -0.14 -0.20
CA SER A 26 14.74 0.01 -0.35
C SER A 26 15.23 -0.84 -1.47
N PRO A 27 15.99 -0.29 -2.32
CA PRO A 27 16.59 -1.08 -3.34
C PRO A 27 17.62 -1.89 -2.73
N VAL A 28 18.04 -2.77 -3.39
CA VAL A 28 18.88 -3.64 -2.85
C VAL A 28 20.10 -3.07 -2.37
N LYS A 29 20.78 -2.23 -2.98
CA LYS A 29 22.02 -1.87 -2.43
C LYS A 29 22.47 -0.59 -3.00
N GLY A 30 23.42 -0.04 -2.39
CA GLY A 30 24.02 1.16 -2.87
C GLY A 30 23.24 2.41 -2.64
N HIS A 31 22.12 2.33 -1.98
CA HIS A 31 21.31 3.48 -1.74
C HIS A 31 21.16 3.71 -0.31
N GLU A 32 21.42 4.85 0.11
CA GLU A 32 21.19 5.19 1.44
C GLU A 32 19.89 5.83 1.61
N GLN A 33 19.10 5.98 0.61
CA GLN A 33 17.82 6.52 0.80
C GLN A 33 17.07 5.68 1.70
N ASP A 34 16.37 6.24 2.57
CA ASP A 34 15.51 5.50 3.35
C ASP A 34 14.47 4.98 2.46
N GLY A 35 14.18 3.80 2.46
CA GLY A 35 13.26 3.18 1.55
C GLY A 35 11.84 3.14 2.00
N MET A 36 11.53 3.64 3.18
CA MET A 36 10.16 3.55 3.67
C MET A 36 9.27 4.53 2.92
N ARG A 37 8.18 4.03 2.38
CA ARG A 37 7.25 4.84 1.61
C ARG A 37 5.83 4.44 1.89
N PRO A 38 4.91 5.39 1.92
CA PRO A 38 3.51 5.03 2.04
C PRO A 38 2.98 4.51 0.71
N ALA A 39 2.03 3.62 0.80
CA ALA A 39 1.36 3.05 -0.36
C ALA A 39 -0.05 2.66 0.03
N ILE A 40 -0.91 2.51 -0.96
CA ILE A 40 -2.25 2.03 -0.70
C ILE A 40 -2.41 0.64 -1.30
N VAL A 41 -2.99 -0.26 -0.53
CA VAL A 41 -3.21 -1.64 -0.95
C VAL A 41 -4.48 -1.68 -1.77
N ILE A 42 -4.42 -2.28 -2.95
CA ILE A 42 -5.59 -2.35 -3.81
C ILE A 42 -6.07 -3.77 -4.01
N SER A 43 -5.29 -4.77 -3.66
CA SER A 43 -5.76 -6.16 -3.74
C SER A 43 -6.42 -6.57 -2.44
N ASN A 44 -7.41 -7.44 -2.53
CA ASN A 44 -8.21 -7.80 -1.35
C ASN A 44 -7.49 -8.81 -0.47
N LYS A 45 -8.01 -8.95 0.74
CA LYS A 45 -7.39 -9.78 1.75
C LYS A 45 -7.32 -11.25 1.37
N ILE A 46 -8.32 -11.74 0.65
CA ILE A 46 -8.33 -13.13 0.23
C ILE A 46 -7.16 -13.41 -0.70
N PHE A 47 -7.01 -12.56 -1.71
CA PHE A 47 -5.90 -12.68 -2.63
C PHE A 47 -4.56 -12.56 -1.89
N ASN A 48 -4.47 -11.60 -0.99
CA ASN A 48 -3.23 -11.34 -0.27
C ASN A 48 -2.87 -12.51 0.66
N SER A 49 -3.85 -13.11 1.29
CA SER A 49 -3.60 -14.27 2.15
C SER A 49 -3.12 -15.47 1.37
N PHE A 50 -3.71 -15.66 0.21
CA PHE A 50 -3.42 -16.80 -0.62
C PHE A 50 -2.05 -16.73 -1.24
N THR A 51 -1.71 -15.57 -1.79
CA THR A 51 -0.47 -15.41 -2.55
C THR A 51 0.69 -14.98 -1.69
N LYS A 52 0.44 -14.47 -0.48
CA LYS A 52 1.44 -13.85 0.38
C LYS A 52 2.04 -12.62 -0.28
N MET A 53 1.31 -12.05 -1.22
CA MET A 53 1.68 -10.83 -1.92
C MET A 53 0.55 -9.84 -1.78
N ALA A 54 0.82 -8.58 -2.01
CA ALA A 54 -0.21 -7.56 -2.09
C ALA A 54 0.10 -6.65 -3.26
N ILE A 55 -0.95 -6.21 -3.94
CA ILE A 55 -0.78 -5.27 -5.04
C ILE A 55 -1.01 -3.89 -4.47
N VAL A 56 -0.07 -3.00 -4.70
CA VAL A 56 -0.09 -1.68 -4.10
C VAL A 56 0.22 -0.62 -5.13
N CYS A 57 -0.19 0.62 -4.82
CA CYS A 57 0.22 1.80 -5.55
C CYS A 57 0.94 2.71 -4.57
N PRO A 58 2.15 3.14 -4.86
CA PRO A 58 2.86 4.02 -3.92
C PRO A 58 2.27 5.41 -3.92
N LEU A 59 2.51 6.13 -2.84
CA LEU A 59 2.12 7.51 -2.73
C LEU A 59 3.35 8.40 -2.80
N SER A 60 3.19 9.56 -3.40
CA SER A 60 4.23 10.55 -3.49
C SER A 60 3.76 11.81 -2.80
N SER A 61 4.66 12.50 -2.12
CA SER A 61 4.32 13.80 -1.54
C SER A 61 4.18 14.87 -2.62
N ASN A 62 4.67 14.59 -3.82
CA ASN A 62 4.53 15.53 -4.92
C ASN A 62 3.15 15.36 -5.52
N THR A 63 2.29 16.34 -5.28
CA THR A 63 0.90 16.25 -5.71
C THR A 63 0.66 16.88 -7.07
N LYS A 64 1.66 16.90 -7.90
CA LYS A 64 1.53 17.44 -9.24
C LYS A 64 0.43 16.70 -9.98
N ASP A 65 -0.37 17.43 -10.68
CA ASP A 65 -1.48 16.88 -11.41
C ASP A 65 -0.99 16.08 -12.61
N PHE A 66 -1.45 14.87 -12.73
CA PHE A 66 -1.06 13.99 -13.82
C PHE A 66 -2.19 13.00 -14.03
N PRO A 67 -2.50 12.59 -15.26
CA PRO A 67 -3.70 11.79 -15.50
C PRO A 67 -3.80 10.47 -14.74
N THR A 68 -2.68 9.85 -14.41
CA THR A 68 -2.72 8.58 -13.71
C THR A 68 -2.49 8.73 -12.21
N HIS A 69 -2.48 9.95 -11.71
CA HIS A 69 -2.31 10.20 -10.27
C HIS A 69 -3.65 10.54 -9.65
N TYR A 70 -3.88 10.03 -8.47
CA TYR A 70 -5.08 10.34 -7.70
C TYR A 70 -4.67 11.03 -6.42
N ILE A 71 -5.16 12.24 -6.21
CA ILE A 71 -4.79 12.98 -5.00
C ILE A 71 -5.66 12.48 -3.85
N LEU A 72 -5.00 12.00 -2.81
CA LEU A 72 -5.66 11.44 -1.66
C LEU A 72 -6.04 12.58 -0.74
N GLU A 73 -7.32 12.89 -0.66
CA GLU A 73 -7.77 14.08 0.04
C GLU A 73 -8.44 13.80 1.37
N LYS A 74 -8.93 12.60 1.57
CA LYS A 74 -9.75 12.34 2.74
C LYS A 74 -9.03 11.58 3.85
N SER A 75 -7.79 11.23 3.63
CA SER A 75 -7.02 10.55 4.67
C SER A 75 -6.63 11.52 5.75
N LYS A 76 -6.53 11.02 6.97
CA LYS A 76 -6.21 11.85 8.12
C LYS A 76 -4.73 11.92 8.41
N LYS A 77 -4.01 10.85 8.16
CA LYS A 77 -2.61 10.79 8.52
C LYS A 77 -1.68 10.96 7.33
N ILE A 78 -2.10 10.49 6.18
CA ILE A 78 -1.24 10.50 5.00
C ILE A 78 -1.95 11.25 3.90
N THR A 79 -1.25 12.18 3.28
CA THR A 79 -1.74 12.85 2.10
C THR A 79 -0.73 12.66 0.99
N GLY A 80 -1.14 12.85 -0.22
CA GLY A 80 -0.23 12.73 -1.34
C GLY A 80 -0.94 12.24 -2.57
N ALA A 81 -0.16 11.99 -3.60
CA ALA A 81 -0.67 11.49 -4.86
C ALA A 81 -0.44 10.00 -4.95
N VAL A 82 -1.48 9.26 -5.24
CA VAL A 82 -1.37 7.82 -5.49
C VAL A 82 -0.90 7.67 -6.92
N LEU A 83 0.24 7.01 -7.09
CA LEU A 83 0.85 6.86 -8.42
C LEU A 83 0.35 5.57 -9.03
N CYS A 84 -0.78 5.64 -9.69
CA CYS A 84 -1.42 4.42 -10.21
C CYS A 84 -0.59 3.75 -11.30
N GLU A 85 0.21 4.50 -12.03
CA GLU A 85 1.06 3.90 -13.06
C GLU A 85 2.22 3.11 -12.47
N HIS A 86 2.46 3.26 -11.17
CA HIS A 86 3.51 2.48 -10.51
C HIS A 86 2.94 1.30 -9.72
N ILE A 87 1.77 0.85 -10.10
CA ILE A 87 1.14 -0.31 -9.48
C ILE A 87 2.10 -1.49 -9.52
N ARG A 88 2.23 -2.19 -8.41
CA ARG A 88 3.16 -3.32 -8.33
C ARG A 88 2.74 -4.28 -7.25
N SER A 89 3.22 -5.50 -7.39
CA SER A 89 3.00 -6.54 -6.42
C SER A 89 4.22 -6.61 -5.51
N ILE A 90 4.01 -6.75 -4.22
CA ILE A 90 5.10 -6.83 -3.26
C ILE A 90 4.89 -8.01 -2.32
N ASP A 91 5.98 -8.52 -1.79
CA ASP A 91 5.95 -9.52 -0.72
C ASP A 91 5.83 -8.74 0.58
N TYR A 92 4.66 -8.73 1.18
CA TYR A 92 4.41 -7.81 2.28
C TYR A 92 5.15 -8.21 3.56
N GLU A 93 5.55 -9.45 3.70
CA GLU A 93 6.36 -9.81 4.85
C GLU A 93 7.80 -9.35 4.67
N LYS A 94 8.35 -9.57 3.48
CA LYS A 94 9.73 -9.18 3.24
C LYS A 94 9.92 -7.68 3.17
N ARG A 95 8.88 -6.97 2.73
CA ARG A 95 8.94 -5.52 2.67
C ARG A 95 8.53 -4.86 3.97
N ASN A 96 8.30 -5.65 5.00
CA ASN A 96 8.04 -5.13 6.33
C ASN A 96 6.89 -4.14 6.33
N VAL A 97 5.80 -4.53 5.74
CA VAL A 97 4.63 -3.66 5.59
C VAL A 97 3.99 -3.39 6.93
N LYS A 98 3.70 -2.13 7.20
CA LYS A 98 3.06 -1.72 8.45
C LYS A 98 1.85 -0.87 8.14
N PHE A 99 0.78 -1.16 8.83
CA PHE A 99 -0.49 -0.45 8.65
C PHE A 99 -0.40 0.97 9.18
N ILE A 100 -0.92 1.93 8.44
CA ILE A 100 -1.00 3.32 8.90
C ILE A 100 -2.46 3.69 9.17
N GLU A 101 -3.33 3.54 8.19
CA GLU A 101 -4.75 3.87 8.35
C GLU A 101 -5.54 3.25 7.22
N LYS A 102 -6.83 3.16 7.39
CA LYS A 102 -7.73 2.69 6.34
C LYS A 102 -8.13 3.90 5.50
N SER A 103 -8.02 3.80 4.19
CA SER A 103 -8.41 4.90 3.33
C SER A 103 -9.93 5.07 3.34
N HIS A 104 -10.38 6.23 2.95
CA HIS A 104 -11.80 6.48 2.79
C HIS A 104 -12.30 5.64 1.62
N LYS A 105 -13.50 5.10 1.77
CA LYS A 105 -14.06 4.22 0.76
C LYS A 105 -14.14 4.88 -0.60
N SER A 106 -14.52 6.14 -0.64
CA SER A 106 -14.65 6.84 -1.91
C SER A 106 -13.30 7.02 -2.60
N ASP A 107 -12.24 7.18 -1.81
CA ASP A 107 -10.91 7.29 -2.39
C ASP A 107 -10.51 5.96 -3.05
N LEU A 108 -10.76 4.87 -2.37
CA LEU A 108 -10.43 3.57 -2.96
C LEU A 108 -11.23 3.31 -4.23
N GLU A 109 -12.51 3.65 -4.21
CA GLU A 109 -13.36 3.47 -5.39
C GLU A 109 -12.84 4.26 -6.57
N ASN A 110 -12.44 5.50 -6.32
CA ASN A 110 -11.91 6.36 -7.38
C ASN A 110 -10.57 5.86 -7.91
N ILE A 111 -9.73 5.35 -7.02
CA ILE A 111 -8.46 4.78 -7.44
C ILE A 111 -8.68 3.55 -8.32
N MET A 112 -9.60 2.69 -7.91
CA MET A 112 -9.89 1.49 -8.69
C MET A 112 -10.46 1.85 -10.06
N ALA A 113 -11.31 2.87 -10.12
CA ALA A 113 -11.85 3.32 -11.39
C ALA A 113 -10.75 3.88 -12.29
N LEU A 114 -9.81 4.62 -11.71
CA LEU A 114 -8.71 5.17 -12.47
C LEU A 114 -7.82 4.06 -13.02
N LEU A 115 -7.50 3.08 -12.18
CA LEU A 115 -6.72 1.92 -12.63
C LEU A 115 -7.42 1.20 -13.78
N ALA A 116 -8.72 1.00 -13.66
CA ALA A 116 -9.47 0.32 -14.68
C ALA A 116 -9.45 1.07 -16.00
N SER A 117 -9.29 2.38 -15.95
CA SER A 117 -9.35 3.20 -17.16
C SER A 117 -8.14 3.01 -18.06
N PHE A 118 -7.04 2.48 -17.55
CA PHE A 118 -5.88 2.28 -18.39
C PHE A 118 -5.32 0.85 -18.34
N ILE A 119 -6.05 -0.05 -17.74
CA ILE A 119 -5.72 -1.47 -17.79
C ILE A 119 -6.64 -2.17 -18.82
#